data_ac69fd40842f9d61f9904ef50994b2b0
#
_entry.id   ac69fd40842f9d61f9904ef50994b2b0
#
_cell.length_a   1.000
_cell.length_b   1.000
_cell.length_c   1.000
_cell.angle_alpha   90.00
_cell.angle_beta   90.00
_cell.angle_gamma   90.00
#
_symmetry.space_group_name_H-M   'P 1'
#
loop_
_entity.id
_entity.type
_entity.pdbx_description
1 polymer ?
#
loop_
_entity_poly.entity_id
_entity_poly.type
_entity_poly.pdbx_seq_one_letter_code
_entity_poly.pdbx_strand_id
1 'polypeptide(L)'
;MKRDPIDIFDEWADLDKDFGMEKNHKSSVKEMLAYVLYKKTPYSFIDAGCGNGWVVRSVERDTLCKKAIGVDGSKKMIQKANKLDPSGSYICADLMSWIPKKKVDIVHSMEVFYYLENPRKMIQQIFDMWLKKNGSLI
;
A
#
# COMPACT_ATOMS: atom_id res chain seq x y z
N MET A 1 -24.21 15.22 0.26
CA MET A 1 -23.74 14.15 -0.62
C MET A 1 -22.38 13.69 -0.11
N LYS A 2 -22.19 12.39 0.06
CA LYS A 2 -20.90 11.85 0.52
C LYS A 2 -19.92 11.92 -0.64
N ARG A 3 -18.77 12.61 -0.46
CA ARG A 3 -17.73 12.70 -1.51
C ARG A 3 -17.06 11.33 -1.69
N ASP A 4 -16.68 11.03 -2.94
CA ASP A 4 -15.87 9.83 -3.22
C ASP A 4 -14.51 9.96 -2.51
N PRO A 5 -14.05 8.91 -1.80
CA PRO A 5 -12.72 8.92 -1.18
C PRO A 5 -11.59 9.24 -2.17
N ILE A 6 -11.67 8.77 -3.41
CA ILE A 6 -10.67 9.03 -4.46
C ILE A 6 -10.56 10.53 -4.72
N ASP A 7 -11.68 11.25 -4.84
CA ASP A 7 -11.67 12.69 -5.05
C ASP A 7 -11.03 13.46 -3.89
N ILE A 8 -11.25 12.99 -2.66
CA ILE A 8 -10.64 13.56 -1.45
C ILE A 8 -9.12 13.37 -1.48
N PHE A 9 -8.64 12.19 -1.83
CA PHE A 9 -7.21 11.91 -1.89
C PHE A 9 -6.52 12.59 -3.07
N ASP A 10 -7.20 12.76 -4.19
CA ASP A 10 -6.71 13.60 -5.29
C ASP A 10 -6.51 15.06 -4.85
N GLU A 11 -7.46 15.62 -4.10
CA GLU A 11 -7.33 16.96 -3.51
C GLU A 11 -6.18 17.02 -2.48
N TRP A 12 -5.99 16.00 -1.67
CA TRP A 12 -4.88 15.93 -0.72
C TRP A 12 -3.53 15.93 -1.41
N ALA A 13 -3.41 15.21 -2.54
CA ALA A 13 -2.17 15.21 -3.33
C ALA A 13 -1.86 16.61 -3.89
N ASP A 14 -2.87 17.34 -4.38
CA ASP A 14 -2.70 18.69 -4.88
C ASP A 14 -2.31 19.70 -3.77
N LEU A 15 -2.79 19.50 -2.56
CA LEU A 15 -2.54 20.37 -1.40
C LEU A 15 -1.37 19.92 -0.52
N ASP A 16 -0.63 18.88 -0.90
CA ASP A 16 0.48 18.29 -0.15
C ASP A 16 0.09 17.80 1.28
N LYS A 17 -1.19 17.55 1.52
CA LYS A 17 -1.69 17.03 2.81
C LYS A 17 -1.29 15.58 3.08
N ASP A 18 -0.93 14.84 2.03
CA ASP A 18 -0.49 13.45 2.10
C ASP A 18 0.83 13.26 2.86
N PHE A 19 1.69 14.25 2.94
CA PHE A 19 2.95 14.16 3.70
C PHE A 19 2.75 13.97 5.20
N GLY A 20 1.62 14.38 5.76
CA GLY A 20 1.26 14.13 7.15
C GLY A 20 1.09 12.64 7.49
N MET A 21 0.74 11.81 6.51
CA MET A 21 0.57 10.36 6.71
C MET A 21 1.87 9.69 7.11
N GLU A 22 2.98 9.96 6.45
CA GLU A 22 4.29 9.43 6.83
C GLU A 22 4.67 9.88 8.24
N LYS A 23 4.59 11.17 8.52
CA LYS A 23 4.95 11.73 9.82
C LYS A 23 4.18 11.09 10.97
N ASN A 24 2.86 10.87 10.78
CA ASN A 24 1.98 10.40 11.85
C ASN A 24 1.99 8.87 12.02
N HIS A 25 2.35 8.11 10.98
CA HIS A 25 2.19 6.63 10.97
C HIS A 25 3.51 5.87 10.84
N LYS A 26 4.64 6.53 10.61
CA LYS A 26 5.94 5.88 10.38
C LYS A 26 6.34 4.90 11.50
N SER A 27 6.13 5.28 12.75
CA SER A 27 6.47 4.45 13.92
C SER A 27 5.61 3.17 13.94
N SER A 28 4.29 3.30 13.77
CA SER A 28 3.36 2.17 13.77
C SER A 28 3.65 1.19 12.62
N VAL A 29 3.92 1.71 11.43
CA VAL A 29 4.27 0.88 10.26
C VAL A 29 5.57 0.14 10.50
N LYS A 30 6.57 0.80 11.07
CA LYS A 30 7.86 0.18 11.42
C LYS A 30 7.67 -0.99 12.39
N GLU A 31 6.85 -0.84 13.41
CA GLU A 31 6.56 -1.91 14.37
C GLU A 31 5.80 -3.08 13.74
N MET A 32 4.79 -2.81 12.92
CA MET A 32 4.06 -3.85 12.19
C MET A 32 4.97 -4.65 11.27
N LEU A 33 5.85 -3.97 10.52
CA LEU A 33 6.82 -4.63 9.65
C LEU A 33 7.83 -5.47 10.47
N ALA A 34 8.34 -4.96 11.57
CA ALA A 34 9.26 -5.70 12.44
C ALA A 34 8.64 -6.98 12.96
N TYR A 35 7.33 -6.96 13.28
CA TYR A 35 6.60 -8.13 13.75
C TYR A 35 6.54 -9.24 12.69
N VAL A 36 6.23 -8.92 11.42
CA VAL A 36 6.11 -9.93 10.36
C VAL A 36 7.45 -10.32 9.74
N LEU A 37 8.47 -9.48 9.85
CA LEU A 37 9.81 -9.70 9.27
C LEU A 37 10.82 -10.28 10.27
N TYR A 38 10.38 -10.74 11.43
CA TYR A 38 11.27 -11.22 12.49
C TYR A 38 12.21 -12.36 12.07
N LYS A 39 11.80 -13.19 11.11
CA LYS A 39 12.62 -14.29 10.56
C LYS A 39 13.74 -13.84 9.65
N LYS A 40 13.78 -12.58 9.25
CA LYS A 40 14.79 -12.00 8.34
C LYS A 40 15.01 -12.81 7.06
N THR A 41 13.93 -13.26 6.44
CA THR A 41 13.94 -13.97 5.14
C THR A 41 13.57 -13.01 4.00
N PRO A 42 14.04 -13.27 2.75
CA PRO A 42 13.62 -12.48 1.60
C PRO A 42 12.09 -12.49 1.44
N TYR A 43 11.53 -11.35 1.04
CA TYR A 43 10.09 -11.18 0.90
C TYR A 43 9.70 -10.27 -0.25
N SER A 44 8.46 -10.42 -0.71
CA SER A 44 7.78 -9.52 -1.63
C SER A 44 6.62 -8.81 -0.91
N PHE A 45 6.27 -7.62 -1.36
CA PHE A 45 5.43 -6.68 -0.61
C PHE A 45 4.46 -5.92 -1.52
N ILE A 46 3.23 -5.75 -1.05
CA ILE A 46 2.25 -4.82 -1.65
C ILE A 46 1.75 -3.88 -0.58
N ASP A 47 1.73 -2.58 -0.90
CA ASP A 47 1.04 -1.56 -0.12
C ASP A 47 -0.30 -1.24 -0.79
N ALA A 48 -1.39 -1.69 -0.20
CA ALA A 48 -2.75 -1.45 -0.67
C ALA A 48 -3.27 -0.11 -0.15
N GLY A 49 -3.48 0.83 -1.04
CA GLY A 49 -3.77 2.23 -0.69
C GLY A 49 -2.47 2.99 -0.38
N CYS A 50 -1.51 2.92 -1.29
CA CYS A 50 -0.15 3.40 -1.04
C CYS A 50 0.01 4.92 -0.97
N GLY A 51 -1.00 5.69 -1.39
CA GLY A 51 -0.89 7.15 -1.47
C GLY A 51 0.34 7.58 -2.27
N ASN A 52 1.15 8.46 -1.70
CA ASN A 52 2.38 8.95 -2.34
C ASN A 52 3.55 7.96 -2.33
N GLY A 53 3.34 6.73 -1.85
CA GLY A 53 4.33 5.65 -1.88
C GLY A 53 5.39 5.66 -0.78
N TRP A 54 5.21 6.40 0.30
CA TRP A 54 6.23 6.51 1.37
C TRP A 54 6.56 5.17 2.04
N VAL A 55 5.56 4.28 2.23
CA VAL A 55 5.80 2.93 2.78
C VAL A 55 6.60 2.09 1.81
N VAL A 56 6.24 2.10 0.51
CA VAL A 56 6.96 1.39 -0.55
C VAL A 56 8.43 1.83 -0.57
N ARG A 57 8.70 3.14 -0.60
CA ARG A 57 10.07 3.68 -0.54
C ARG A 57 10.83 3.23 0.71
N SER A 58 10.16 3.16 1.85
CA SER A 58 10.75 2.69 3.10
C SER A 58 11.14 1.21 3.04
N VAL A 59 10.23 0.38 2.52
CA VAL A 59 10.42 -1.07 2.41
C VAL A 59 11.51 -1.42 1.37
N GLU A 60 11.60 -0.70 0.27
CA GLU A 60 12.62 -0.92 -0.76
C GLU A 60 14.07 -0.70 -0.27
N ARG A 61 14.25 0.02 0.83
CA ARG A 61 15.58 0.18 1.48
C ARG A 61 16.03 -1.08 2.20
N ASP A 62 15.12 -2.00 2.50
CA ASP A 62 15.47 -3.29 3.09
C ASP A 62 16.04 -4.22 2.02
N THR A 63 17.27 -4.67 2.21
CA THR A 63 17.96 -5.57 1.27
C THR A 63 17.27 -6.92 1.12
N LEU A 64 16.41 -7.32 2.06
CA LEU A 64 15.61 -8.54 1.99
C LEU A 64 14.33 -8.36 1.15
N CYS A 65 13.92 -7.13 0.88
CA CYS A 65 12.78 -6.88 0.00
C CYS A 65 13.16 -7.16 -1.46
N LYS A 66 12.54 -8.15 -2.06
CA LYS A 66 12.77 -8.54 -3.46
C LYS A 66 11.94 -7.73 -4.44
N LYS A 67 10.75 -7.34 -4.03
CA LYS A 67 9.83 -6.55 -4.84
C LYS A 67 8.83 -5.86 -3.90
N ALA A 68 8.67 -4.56 -4.08
CA ALA A 68 7.59 -3.79 -3.45
C ALA A 68 6.73 -3.13 -4.53
N ILE A 69 5.42 -3.15 -4.34
CA ILE A 69 4.43 -2.55 -5.25
C ILE A 69 3.47 -1.71 -4.42
N GLY A 70 3.21 -0.47 -4.84
CA GLY A 70 2.15 0.36 -4.31
C GLY A 70 0.94 0.37 -5.25
N VAL A 71 -0.25 0.24 -4.71
CA VAL A 71 -1.51 0.33 -5.46
C VAL A 71 -2.42 1.35 -4.80
N ASP A 72 -2.98 2.25 -5.59
CA ASP A 72 -3.92 3.26 -5.10
C ASP A 72 -4.93 3.63 -6.19
N GLY A 73 -6.14 3.96 -5.78
CA GLY A 73 -7.19 4.41 -6.69
C GLY A 73 -7.03 5.86 -7.15
N SER A 74 -6.27 6.68 -6.41
CA SER A 74 -6.02 8.07 -6.74
C SER A 74 -4.94 8.21 -7.81
N LYS A 75 -5.32 8.69 -8.98
CA LYS A 75 -4.38 8.96 -10.07
C LYS A 75 -3.32 9.99 -9.66
N LYS A 76 -3.71 11.02 -8.93
CA LYS A 76 -2.80 12.09 -8.49
C LYS A 76 -1.80 11.59 -7.45
N MET A 77 -2.22 10.73 -6.52
CA MET A 77 -1.31 10.07 -5.59
C MET A 77 -0.28 9.21 -6.32
N ILE A 78 -0.70 8.42 -7.31
CA ILE A 78 0.21 7.58 -8.10
C ILE A 78 1.17 8.44 -8.94
N GLN A 79 0.71 9.53 -9.55
CA GLN A 79 1.59 10.48 -10.25
C GLN A 79 2.65 11.06 -9.30
N LYS A 80 2.25 11.41 -8.08
CA LYS A 80 3.16 11.92 -7.05
C LYS A 80 4.16 10.86 -6.60
N ALA A 81 3.71 9.62 -6.36
CA ALA A 81 4.57 8.50 -6.03
C ALA A 81 5.64 8.26 -7.11
N ASN A 82 5.24 8.22 -8.38
CA ASN A 82 6.17 8.08 -9.52
C ASN A 82 7.16 9.25 -9.64
N LYS A 83 6.74 10.46 -9.32
CA LYS A 83 7.62 11.64 -9.32
C LYS A 83 8.66 11.57 -8.20
N LEU A 84 8.25 11.12 -7.01
CA LEU A 84 9.14 10.99 -5.84
C LEU A 84 10.08 9.79 -5.93
N ASP A 85 9.66 8.76 -6.67
CA ASP A 85 10.39 7.50 -6.81
C ASP A 85 10.21 6.94 -8.24
N PRO A 86 10.97 7.50 -9.22
CA PRO A 86 10.83 7.11 -10.63
C PRO A 86 11.15 5.64 -10.92
N SER A 87 11.93 4.99 -10.07
CA SER A 87 12.31 3.57 -10.23
C SER A 87 11.36 2.60 -9.52
N GLY A 88 10.44 3.12 -8.69
CA GLY A 88 9.47 2.34 -7.95
C GLY A 88 8.37 1.73 -8.83
N SER A 89 7.58 0.86 -8.24
CA SER A 89 6.45 0.20 -8.90
C SER A 89 5.14 0.67 -8.28
N TYR A 90 4.44 1.56 -8.96
CA TYR A 90 3.16 2.13 -8.52
C TYR A 90 2.08 1.91 -9.57
N ILE A 91 0.91 1.46 -9.14
CA ILE A 91 -0.22 1.10 -10.00
C ILE A 91 -1.45 1.88 -9.57
N CYS A 92 -2.06 2.60 -10.52
CA CYS A 92 -3.36 3.22 -10.32
C CYS A 92 -4.45 2.20 -10.66
N ALA A 93 -5.17 1.72 -9.66
CA ALA A 93 -6.22 0.74 -9.83
C ALA A 93 -7.23 0.76 -8.68
N ASP A 94 -8.44 0.29 -8.96
CA ASP A 94 -9.42 -0.02 -7.92
C ASP A 94 -8.97 -1.23 -7.11
N LEU A 95 -8.76 -1.05 -5.81
CA LEU A 95 -8.33 -2.12 -4.91
C LEU A 95 -9.29 -3.30 -4.87
N MET A 96 -10.58 -3.05 -5.03
CA MET A 96 -11.62 -4.10 -4.97
C MET A 96 -11.60 -5.04 -6.18
N SER A 97 -10.99 -4.64 -7.28
CA SER A 97 -10.98 -5.42 -8.54
C SER A 97 -9.58 -5.77 -9.04
N TRP A 98 -8.54 -5.06 -8.58
CA TRP A 98 -7.18 -5.33 -9.00
C TRP A 98 -6.62 -6.62 -8.39
N ILE A 99 -5.88 -7.37 -9.19
CA ILE A 99 -5.22 -8.63 -8.79
C ILE A 99 -3.75 -8.56 -9.21
N PRO A 100 -2.78 -8.84 -8.31
CA PRO A 100 -1.38 -8.88 -8.69
C PRO A 100 -1.07 -10.04 -9.63
N LYS A 101 -0.10 -9.85 -10.51
CA LYS A 101 0.38 -10.91 -11.41
C LYS A 101 1.05 -12.07 -10.66
N LYS A 102 1.65 -11.78 -9.51
CA LYS A 102 2.27 -12.77 -8.62
C LYS A 102 1.84 -12.49 -7.18
N LYS A 103 1.53 -13.53 -6.46
CA LYS A 103 1.26 -13.45 -5.02
C LYS A 103 2.51 -13.02 -4.25
N VAL A 104 2.30 -12.32 -3.14
CA VAL A 104 3.36 -11.75 -2.31
C VAL A 104 3.36 -12.33 -0.90
N ASP A 105 4.46 -12.10 -0.17
CA ASP A 105 4.61 -12.54 1.21
C ASP A 105 3.87 -11.64 2.21
N ILE A 106 3.82 -10.33 1.93
CA ILE A 106 3.23 -9.34 2.83
C ILE A 106 2.36 -8.38 2.03
N VAL A 107 1.14 -8.15 2.52
CA VAL A 107 0.28 -7.05 2.12
C VAL A 107 0.11 -6.13 3.33
N HIS A 108 0.37 -4.86 3.15
CA HIS A 108 0.17 -3.79 4.13
C HIS A 108 -0.95 -2.88 3.66
N SER A 109 -1.75 -2.35 4.60
CA SER A 109 -2.72 -1.30 4.31
C SER A 109 -2.92 -0.41 5.54
N MET A 110 -2.71 0.88 5.38
CA MET A 110 -2.83 1.86 6.45
C MET A 110 -3.92 2.87 6.11
N GLU A 111 -4.89 3.03 7.01
CA GLU A 111 -5.96 4.03 6.90
C GLU A 111 -6.80 3.93 5.61
N VAL A 112 -7.09 2.70 5.14
CA VAL A 112 -7.76 2.46 3.86
C VAL A 112 -9.09 1.71 3.99
N PHE A 113 -9.15 0.65 4.78
CA PHE A 113 -10.27 -0.30 4.77
C PHE A 113 -11.62 0.31 5.12
N TYR A 114 -11.67 1.32 5.96
CA TYR A 114 -12.91 2.01 6.32
C TYR A 114 -13.47 2.91 5.21
N TYR A 115 -12.71 3.16 4.14
CA TYR A 115 -13.19 3.82 2.92
C TYR A 115 -13.79 2.85 1.92
N LEU A 116 -13.55 1.54 2.05
CA LEU A 116 -14.03 0.53 1.12
C LEU A 116 -15.51 0.23 1.35
N GLU A 117 -16.24 -0.03 0.27
CA GLU A 117 -17.65 -0.45 0.35
C GLU A 117 -17.83 -1.77 1.09
N ASN A 118 -16.92 -2.71 0.88
CA ASN A 118 -16.95 -4.03 1.50
C ASN A 118 -15.55 -4.47 1.95
N PRO A 119 -15.10 -4.01 3.14
CA PRO A 119 -13.78 -4.35 3.65
C PRO A 119 -13.59 -5.86 3.89
N ARG A 120 -14.65 -6.59 4.25
CA ARG A 120 -14.60 -8.06 4.41
C ARG A 120 -14.27 -8.74 3.09
N LYS A 121 -14.91 -8.33 2.00
CA LYS A 121 -14.62 -8.86 0.65
C LYS A 121 -13.18 -8.56 0.23
N MET A 122 -12.68 -7.38 0.56
CA MET A 122 -11.28 -7.01 0.30
C MET A 122 -10.30 -7.90 1.05
N ILE A 123 -10.53 -8.17 2.33
CA ILE A 123 -9.70 -9.07 3.14
C ILE A 123 -9.69 -10.47 2.52
N GLN A 124 -10.86 -11.00 2.14
CA GLN A 124 -10.97 -12.31 1.51
C GLN A 124 -10.21 -12.36 0.18
N GLN A 125 -10.33 -11.33 -0.65
CA GLN A 125 -9.61 -11.22 -1.93
C GLN A 125 -8.10 -11.20 -1.71
N ILE A 126 -7.61 -10.47 -0.71
CA ILE A 126 -6.18 -10.41 -0.38
C ILE A 126 -5.67 -11.82 -0.02
N PHE A 127 -6.36 -12.54 0.85
CA PHE A 127 -5.94 -13.90 1.23
C PHE A 127 -6.03 -14.90 0.08
N ASP A 128 -7.05 -14.83 -0.75
CA ASP A 128 -7.25 -15.78 -1.85
C ASP A 128 -6.37 -15.49 -3.06
N MET A 129 -6.15 -14.20 -3.39
CA MET A 129 -5.62 -13.79 -4.68
C MET A 129 -4.28 -13.04 -4.60
N TRP A 130 -3.95 -12.42 -3.47
CA TRP A 130 -2.76 -11.57 -3.35
C TRP A 130 -1.64 -12.21 -2.53
N LEU A 131 -1.98 -12.96 -1.49
CA LEU A 131 -1.01 -13.54 -0.56
C LEU A 131 -0.60 -14.96 -0.97
N LYS A 132 0.69 -15.24 -0.85
CA LYS A 132 1.20 -16.61 -0.83
C LYS A 132 0.64 -17.35 0.39
N LYS A 133 0.66 -18.71 0.35
CA LYS A 133 0.42 -19.52 1.54
C LYS A 133 1.41 -19.09 2.64
N ASN A 134 0.94 -18.87 3.84
CA ASN A 134 1.71 -18.31 4.96
C ASN A 134 2.09 -16.81 4.83
N GLY A 135 1.55 -16.10 3.85
CA GLY A 135 1.67 -14.66 3.76
C GLY A 135 0.87 -13.94 4.85
N SER A 136 1.17 -12.67 5.08
CA SER A 136 0.57 -11.85 6.14
C SER A 136 -0.05 -10.58 5.58
N LEU A 137 -1.24 -10.24 6.09
CA LEU A 137 -1.85 -8.91 5.96
C LEU A 137 -1.62 -8.15 7.28
N ILE A 138 -1.08 -6.94 7.18
CA ILE A 138 -0.83 -6.04 8.31
C ILE A 138 -1.39 -4.64 8.06
#